data_5ea0cd846ad23b3833d9783eddeb92bf
#
_entry.id   5ea0cd846ad23b3833d9783eddeb92bf
#
_cell.length_a   1.000
_cell.length_b   1.000
_cell.length_c   1.000
_cell.angle_alpha   90.00
_cell.angle_beta   90.00
_cell.angle_gamma   90.00
#
_symmetry.space_group_name_H-M   'P 1'
#
loop_
_entity.id
_entity.type
_entity.pdbx_description
1 polymer ?
#
loop_
_entity_poly.entity_id
_entity_poly.type
_entity_poly.pdbx_seq_one_letter_code
_entity_poly.pdbx_strand_id
1 'polypeptide(L)'
;MKRMIPIALGVLALAGGAFAQNSPEIDRPLAAAPANMAKDATVIKWKADGTYDTLKKGTNKLVCYDRSDLPGRPAFAVQCTSTANLDRVAQNRKFDMIADKDAHQKAIDDAEKNGTRVKPEYGSVWFSMNGPDQEHARMHVTIALPGATTQSTGLPDNPRQGGAWIMAAGTTTAHLMTPGH
;
A
#
# COMPACT_ATOMS: atom_id res chain seq x y z
N MET A 1 -45.72 -61.10 -1.63
CA MET A 1 -45.09 -60.07 -2.45
C MET A 1 -44.88 -58.85 -1.59
N LYS A 2 -43.58 -58.63 -1.07
CA LYS A 2 -43.25 -57.49 -0.21
C LYS A 2 -42.62 -56.41 -1.11
N ARG A 3 -43.25 -55.25 -1.20
CA ARG A 3 -42.75 -54.09 -1.94
C ARG A 3 -41.75 -53.34 -1.03
N MET A 4 -40.49 -53.29 -1.42
CA MET A 4 -39.48 -52.46 -0.78
C MET A 4 -39.54 -51.07 -1.41
N ILE A 5 -39.70 -50.04 -0.58
CA ILE A 5 -39.65 -48.62 -0.95
C ILE A 5 -38.21 -48.13 -0.70
N PRO A 6 -37.51 -47.56 -1.70
CA PRO A 6 -36.21 -46.96 -1.45
C PRO A 6 -36.37 -45.57 -0.83
N ILE A 7 -35.78 -45.36 0.33
CA ILE A 7 -35.66 -44.05 0.96
C ILE A 7 -34.48 -43.32 0.30
N ALA A 8 -34.75 -42.29 -0.46
CA ALA A 8 -33.71 -41.38 -0.98
C ALA A 8 -33.28 -40.41 0.13
N LEU A 9 -32.07 -40.57 0.65
CA LEU A 9 -31.43 -39.58 1.51
C LEU A 9 -30.96 -38.38 0.65
N GLY A 10 -31.68 -37.29 0.75
CA GLY A 10 -31.23 -36.00 0.20
C GLY A 10 -30.10 -35.41 1.05
N VAL A 11 -28.91 -35.33 0.49
CA VAL A 11 -27.79 -34.61 1.09
C VAL A 11 -28.01 -33.11 0.84
N LEU A 12 -28.39 -32.38 1.88
CA LEU A 12 -28.45 -30.91 1.88
C LEU A 12 -27.01 -30.38 1.96
N ALA A 13 -26.46 -29.95 0.83
CA ALA A 13 -25.20 -29.23 0.83
C ALA A 13 -25.47 -27.81 1.39
N LEU A 14 -25.08 -27.59 2.64
CA LEU A 14 -25.01 -26.26 3.24
C LEU A 14 -23.85 -25.53 2.57
N ALA A 15 -24.14 -24.68 1.59
CA ALA A 15 -23.21 -23.67 1.10
C ALA A 15 -22.98 -22.68 2.24
N GLY A 16 -21.96 -22.93 3.05
CA GLY A 16 -21.48 -22.00 4.06
C GLY A 16 -20.97 -20.74 3.35
N GLY A 17 -21.78 -19.69 3.35
CA GLY A 17 -21.32 -18.35 3.03
C GLY A 17 -20.19 -18.00 4.01
N ALA A 18 -18.96 -17.92 3.52
CA ALA A 18 -17.85 -17.37 4.29
C ALA A 18 -18.17 -15.88 4.53
N PHE A 19 -18.78 -15.59 5.67
CA PHE A 19 -18.78 -14.23 6.20
C PHE A 19 -17.31 -13.87 6.40
N ALA A 20 -16.84 -12.85 5.68
CA ALA A 20 -15.54 -12.27 5.92
C ALA A 20 -15.50 -11.80 7.38
N GLN A 21 -14.87 -12.59 8.26
CA GLN A 21 -14.68 -12.20 9.64
C GLN A 21 -13.80 -10.95 9.63
N ASN A 22 -14.23 -9.91 10.33
CA ASN A 22 -13.41 -8.76 10.67
C ASN A 22 -12.16 -9.29 11.39
N SER A 23 -11.06 -9.34 10.68
CA SER A 23 -9.78 -9.77 11.21
C SER A 23 -8.90 -8.53 11.36
N PRO A 24 -8.23 -8.34 12.52
CA PRO A 24 -7.30 -7.22 12.69
C PRO A 24 -6.26 -7.13 11.56
N GLU A 25 -5.86 -8.25 10.98
CA GLU A 25 -4.94 -8.29 9.83
C GLU A 25 -5.54 -7.69 8.55
N ILE A 26 -6.87 -7.68 8.41
CA ILE A 26 -7.58 -7.08 7.29
C ILE A 26 -7.97 -5.64 7.60
N ASP A 27 -8.54 -5.39 8.77
CA ASP A 27 -9.09 -4.08 9.12
C ASP A 27 -8.00 -3.02 9.33
N ARG A 28 -6.88 -3.43 9.94
CA ARG A 28 -5.77 -2.52 10.26
C ARG A 28 -5.17 -1.85 9.01
N PRO A 29 -4.79 -2.55 7.91
CA PRO A 29 -4.32 -1.90 6.70
C PRO A 29 -5.35 -0.99 6.04
N LEU A 30 -6.65 -1.33 6.14
CA LEU A 30 -7.73 -0.55 5.55
C LEU A 30 -7.92 0.82 6.20
N ALA A 31 -7.38 1.05 7.39
CA ALA A 31 -7.44 2.36 8.06
C ALA A 31 -6.80 3.49 7.21
N ALA A 32 -5.84 3.19 6.35
CA ALA A 32 -5.26 4.17 5.44
C ALA A 32 -6.10 4.41 4.17
N ALA A 33 -7.09 3.58 3.89
CA ALA A 33 -7.92 3.73 2.69
C ALA A 33 -8.97 4.83 2.86
N PRO A 34 -9.28 5.63 1.82
CA PRO A 34 -10.45 6.47 1.83
C PRO A 34 -11.72 5.66 2.11
N ALA A 35 -12.61 6.17 2.97
CA ALA A 35 -13.77 5.44 3.47
C ALA A 35 -14.67 4.86 2.35
N ASN A 36 -14.82 5.61 1.26
CA ASN A 36 -15.61 5.18 0.09
C ASN A 36 -14.92 4.09 -0.76
N MET A 37 -13.63 3.81 -0.55
CA MET A 37 -12.84 2.82 -1.29
C MET A 37 -12.48 1.58 -0.45
N ALA A 38 -12.46 1.70 0.87
CA ALA A 38 -11.94 0.68 1.79
C ALA A 38 -12.63 -0.68 1.65
N LYS A 39 -13.97 -0.70 1.50
CA LYS A 39 -14.72 -1.95 1.38
C LYS A 39 -14.34 -2.79 0.16
N ASP A 40 -13.95 -2.13 -0.94
CA ASP A 40 -13.62 -2.74 -2.22
C ASP A 40 -12.11 -2.84 -2.47
N ALA A 41 -11.27 -2.45 -1.48
CA ALA A 41 -9.81 -2.54 -1.56
C ALA A 41 -9.31 -3.97 -1.32
N THR A 42 -8.23 -4.33 -2.02
CA THR A 42 -7.46 -5.54 -1.75
C THR A 42 -6.62 -5.35 -0.50
N VAL A 43 -6.50 -6.38 0.34
CA VAL A 43 -5.58 -6.40 1.48
C VAL A 43 -4.58 -7.52 1.29
N ILE A 44 -3.30 -7.20 1.43
CA ILE A 44 -2.19 -8.16 1.32
C ILE A 44 -1.33 -8.14 2.57
N LYS A 45 -0.63 -9.26 2.80
CA LYS A 45 0.42 -9.40 3.82
C LYS A 45 1.73 -9.74 3.14
N TRP A 46 2.72 -8.89 3.31
CA TRP A 46 4.06 -9.10 2.76
C TRP A 46 4.79 -10.22 3.51
N LYS A 47 5.59 -10.97 2.77
CA LYS A 47 6.54 -11.97 3.28
C LYS A 47 7.95 -11.42 3.25
N ALA A 48 8.84 -12.08 3.99
CA ALA A 48 10.26 -11.71 4.07
C ALA A 48 10.99 -11.80 2.72
N ASP A 49 10.52 -12.66 1.82
CA ASP A 49 11.09 -12.86 0.47
C ASP A 49 10.64 -11.81 -0.56
N GLY A 50 9.77 -10.86 -0.14
CA GLY A 50 9.21 -9.82 -1.00
C GLY A 50 7.99 -10.27 -1.82
N THR A 51 7.50 -11.49 -1.62
CA THR A 51 6.18 -11.93 -2.08
C THR A 51 5.10 -11.54 -1.08
N TYR A 52 3.84 -11.79 -1.39
CA TYR A 52 2.72 -11.48 -0.49
C TYR A 52 1.60 -12.52 -0.59
N ASP A 53 0.83 -12.63 0.49
CA ASP A 53 -0.44 -13.33 0.51
C ASP A 53 -1.58 -12.33 0.38
N THR A 54 -2.62 -12.70 -0.36
CA THR A 54 -3.85 -11.91 -0.44
C THR A 54 -4.79 -12.33 0.69
N LEU A 55 -4.98 -11.46 1.68
CA LEU A 55 -5.88 -11.71 2.81
C LEU A 55 -7.34 -11.41 2.45
N LYS A 56 -7.56 -10.39 1.63
CA LYS A 56 -8.86 -9.99 1.11
C LYS A 56 -8.70 -9.56 -0.34
N LYS A 57 -9.43 -10.18 -1.26
CA LYS A 57 -9.50 -9.75 -2.66
C LYS A 57 -10.52 -8.62 -2.79
N GLY A 58 -10.06 -7.47 -3.30
CA GLY A 58 -10.92 -6.33 -3.61
C GLY A 58 -11.37 -6.31 -5.07
N THR A 59 -12.21 -5.34 -5.39
CA THR A 59 -12.76 -5.12 -6.75
C THR A 59 -12.31 -3.80 -7.36
N ASN A 60 -11.76 -2.89 -6.55
CA ASN A 60 -11.13 -1.66 -7.05
C ASN A 60 -9.60 -1.85 -7.23
N LYS A 61 -8.93 -0.81 -7.72
CA LYS A 61 -7.48 -0.82 -7.94
C LYS A 61 -6.65 -0.48 -6.70
N LEU A 62 -7.26 -0.37 -5.51
CA LEU A 62 -6.55 -0.04 -4.29
C LEU A 62 -6.07 -1.31 -3.60
N VAL A 63 -4.80 -1.32 -3.16
CA VAL A 63 -4.21 -2.36 -2.33
C VAL A 63 -3.67 -1.75 -1.04
N CYS A 64 -4.00 -2.37 0.10
CA CYS A 64 -3.60 -1.93 1.43
C CYS A 64 -2.76 -3.01 2.13
N TYR A 65 -1.78 -2.59 2.92
CA TYR A 65 -0.86 -3.47 3.64
C TYR A 65 -0.26 -2.81 4.87
N ASP A 66 0.14 -3.64 5.82
CA ASP A 66 0.88 -3.22 7.01
C ASP A 66 2.38 -3.06 6.68
N ARG A 67 3.04 -2.12 7.35
CA ARG A 67 4.46 -1.79 7.22
C ARG A 67 5.16 -1.72 8.58
N SER A 68 4.47 -2.02 9.67
CA SER A 68 5.03 -1.95 11.03
C SER A 68 6.12 -2.99 11.28
N ASP A 69 6.23 -3.99 10.40
CA ASP A 69 7.30 -5.00 10.38
C ASP A 69 8.65 -4.48 9.86
N LEU A 70 8.67 -3.30 9.25
CA LEU A 70 9.90 -2.72 8.67
C LEU A 70 10.72 -1.95 9.72
N PRO A 71 12.06 -2.01 9.66
CA PRO A 71 12.93 -1.28 10.57
C PRO A 71 12.59 0.20 10.65
N GLY A 72 12.58 0.75 11.86
CA GLY A 72 12.35 2.18 12.10
C GLY A 72 10.92 2.67 11.89
N ARG A 73 9.97 1.79 11.58
CA ARG A 73 8.56 2.15 11.49
C ARG A 73 7.91 2.18 12.88
N PRO A 74 6.94 3.07 13.11
CA PRO A 74 6.18 3.07 14.36
C PRO A 74 5.28 1.83 14.47
N ALA A 75 4.76 1.58 15.67
CA ALA A 75 3.91 0.42 15.96
C ALA A 75 2.63 0.37 15.10
N PHE A 76 2.13 1.52 14.66
CA PHE A 76 1.09 1.61 13.64
C PHE A 76 1.66 2.27 12.37
N ALA A 77 1.83 1.47 11.31
CA ALA A 77 2.33 1.95 10.03
C ALA A 77 1.65 1.17 8.91
N VAL A 78 0.64 1.76 8.29
CA VAL A 78 -0.14 1.14 7.21
C VAL A 78 -0.14 2.01 5.96
N GLN A 79 -0.32 1.39 4.81
CA GLN A 79 -0.29 2.10 3.54
C GLN A 79 -1.26 1.48 2.53
N CYS A 80 -1.90 2.34 1.73
CA CYS A 80 -2.66 1.93 0.56
C CYS A 80 -2.15 2.66 -0.69
N THR A 81 -2.15 1.98 -1.83
CA THR A 81 -1.80 2.56 -3.13
C THR A 81 -2.44 1.76 -4.27
N SER A 82 -2.17 2.13 -5.52
CA SER A 82 -2.61 1.37 -6.70
C SER A 82 -1.98 -0.04 -6.72
N THR A 83 -2.75 -1.04 -7.14
CA THR A 83 -2.24 -2.40 -7.40
C THR A 83 -1.11 -2.42 -8.42
N ALA A 84 -1.06 -1.45 -9.35
CA ALA A 84 0.02 -1.30 -10.32
C ALA A 84 1.36 -0.92 -9.67
N ASN A 85 1.36 -0.48 -8.41
CA ASN A 85 2.57 -0.13 -7.68
C ASN A 85 3.20 -1.29 -6.88
N LEU A 86 2.67 -2.51 -6.95
CA LEU A 86 3.16 -3.62 -6.12
C LEU A 86 4.65 -3.91 -6.31
N ASP A 87 5.15 -3.87 -7.54
CA ASP A 87 6.59 -4.06 -7.82
C ASP A 87 7.43 -2.92 -7.21
N ARG A 88 6.93 -1.69 -7.28
CA ARG A 88 7.56 -0.53 -6.61
C ARG A 88 7.57 -0.70 -5.10
N VAL A 89 6.48 -1.16 -4.51
CA VAL A 89 6.38 -1.44 -3.07
C VAL A 89 7.34 -2.55 -2.67
N ALA A 90 7.41 -3.66 -3.42
CA ALA A 90 8.35 -4.75 -3.16
C ALA A 90 9.80 -4.25 -3.17
N GLN A 91 10.16 -3.38 -4.14
CA GLN A 91 11.48 -2.78 -4.18
C GLN A 91 11.73 -1.82 -3.00
N ASN A 92 10.76 -0.98 -2.64
CA ASN A 92 10.86 -0.11 -1.46
C ASN A 92 11.14 -0.91 -0.20
N ARG A 93 10.39 -2.00 0.02
CA ARG A 93 10.59 -2.87 1.19
C ARG A 93 12.02 -3.45 1.27
N LYS A 94 12.60 -3.84 0.12
CA LYS A 94 14.02 -4.30 0.10
C LYS A 94 14.98 -3.23 0.59
N PHE A 95 14.77 -1.97 0.20
CA PHE A 95 15.60 -0.85 0.70
C PHE A 95 15.29 -0.55 2.17
N ASP A 96 14.02 -0.51 2.56
CA ASP A 96 13.59 -0.24 3.94
C ASP A 96 14.14 -1.28 4.95
N MET A 97 14.56 -2.48 4.51
CA MET A 97 15.25 -3.46 5.34
C MET A 97 16.71 -3.11 5.63
N ILE A 98 17.30 -2.13 4.94
CA ILE A 98 18.66 -1.65 5.20
C ILE A 98 18.59 -0.70 6.39
N ALA A 99 19.07 -1.16 7.56
CA ALA A 99 18.97 -0.41 8.81
C ALA A 99 19.89 0.84 8.85
N ASP A 100 21.03 0.78 8.19
CA ASP A 100 21.95 1.93 8.09
C ASP A 100 21.38 2.96 7.12
N LYS A 101 21.24 4.21 7.58
CA LYS A 101 20.60 5.29 6.81
C LYS A 101 21.39 5.69 5.57
N ASP A 102 22.71 5.71 5.65
CA ASP A 102 23.55 6.13 4.53
C ASP A 102 23.59 5.03 3.47
N ALA A 103 23.68 3.76 3.88
CA ALA A 103 23.59 2.62 2.98
C ALA A 103 22.19 2.52 2.32
N HIS A 104 21.13 2.79 3.06
CA HIS A 104 19.77 2.85 2.53
C HIS A 104 19.64 3.93 1.45
N GLN A 105 20.07 5.17 1.74
CA GLN A 105 20.01 6.26 0.76
C GLN A 105 20.86 5.96 -0.46
N LYS A 106 22.09 5.47 -0.25
CA LYS A 106 22.97 5.06 -1.34
C LYS A 106 22.37 4.00 -2.25
N ALA A 107 21.68 3.00 -1.69
CA ALA A 107 21.03 1.96 -2.49
C ALA A 107 19.91 2.52 -3.38
N ILE A 108 19.16 3.51 -2.87
CA ILE A 108 18.13 4.22 -3.66
C ILE A 108 18.79 5.03 -4.78
N ASP A 109 19.83 5.81 -4.46
CA ASP A 109 20.53 6.67 -5.43
C ASP A 109 21.19 5.84 -6.54
N ASP A 110 21.81 4.72 -6.19
CA ASP A 110 22.39 3.78 -7.15
C ASP A 110 21.33 3.20 -8.09
N ALA A 111 20.15 2.83 -7.53
CA ALA A 111 19.05 2.31 -8.34
C ALA A 111 18.45 3.37 -9.28
N GLU A 112 18.35 4.63 -8.85
CA GLU A 112 17.94 5.76 -9.71
C GLU A 112 18.97 5.96 -10.83
N LYS A 113 20.27 6.04 -10.48
CA LYS A 113 21.37 6.27 -11.42
C LYS A 113 21.49 5.15 -12.46
N ASN A 114 21.30 3.91 -12.04
CA ASN A 114 21.43 2.74 -12.92
C ASN A 114 20.14 2.42 -13.70
N GLY A 115 19.06 3.19 -13.49
CA GLY A 115 17.77 2.97 -14.12
C GLY A 115 17.03 1.70 -13.67
N THR A 116 17.46 1.09 -12.54
CA THR A 116 16.82 -0.12 -11.98
C THR A 116 15.72 0.21 -10.97
N ARG A 117 15.52 1.49 -10.66
CA ARG A 117 14.47 1.95 -9.77
C ARG A 117 13.10 1.77 -10.44
N VAL A 118 12.25 0.92 -9.90
CA VAL A 118 10.90 0.68 -10.43
C VAL A 118 10.10 1.98 -10.35
N LYS A 119 9.51 2.42 -11.46
CA LYS A 119 8.67 3.63 -11.50
C LYS A 119 7.28 3.30 -10.95
N PRO A 120 6.71 4.14 -10.08
CA PRO A 120 5.31 4.01 -9.71
C PRO A 120 4.40 4.40 -10.89
N GLU A 121 3.14 3.97 -10.84
CA GLU A 121 2.10 4.42 -11.77
C GLU A 121 1.93 5.95 -11.64
N TYR A 122 2.03 6.66 -12.76
CA TYR A 122 1.88 8.12 -12.79
C TYR A 122 0.48 8.54 -12.34
N GLY A 123 0.40 9.50 -11.42
CA GLY A 123 -0.85 9.98 -10.84
C GLY A 123 -1.44 9.06 -9.77
N SER A 124 -0.80 7.93 -9.45
CA SER A 124 -1.27 7.07 -8.37
C SER A 124 -1.13 7.74 -7.00
N VAL A 125 -2.13 7.53 -6.16
CA VAL A 125 -2.16 8.10 -4.81
C VAL A 125 -1.61 7.09 -3.80
N TRP A 126 -0.81 7.58 -2.86
CA TRP A 126 -0.28 6.83 -1.75
C TRP A 126 -0.85 7.40 -0.45
N PHE A 127 -1.63 6.59 0.24
CA PHE A 127 -2.24 6.91 1.52
C PHE A 127 -1.43 6.19 2.60
N SER A 128 -0.81 6.91 3.51
CA SER A 128 0.00 6.34 4.59
C SER A 128 -0.49 6.85 5.93
N MET A 129 -0.69 5.93 6.90
CA MET A 129 -0.93 6.30 8.29
C MET A 129 0.20 5.79 9.16
N ASN A 130 0.76 6.67 9.99
CA ASN A 130 1.88 6.33 10.86
C ASN A 130 1.68 6.96 12.25
N GLY A 131 1.88 6.17 13.31
CA GLY A 131 1.75 6.64 14.69
C GLY A 131 2.06 5.56 15.73
N PRO A 132 2.02 5.89 17.02
CA PRO A 132 2.19 4.90 18.08
C PRO A 132 1.06 3.85 18.09
N ASP A 133 -0.13 4.26 17.69
CA ASP A 133 -1.34 3.45 17.53
C ASP A 133 -2.23 4.06 16.46
N GLN A 134 -3.38 3.44 16.17
CA GLN A 134 -4.31 3.90 15.13
C GLN A 134 -4.97 5.25 15.46
N GLU A 135 -5.28 5.49 16.73
CA GLU A 135 -5.98 6.70 17.17
C GLU A 135 -5.08 7.94 17.05
N HIS A 136 -3.79 7.78 17.31
CA HIS A 136 -2.78 8.84 17.23
C HIS A 136 -1.99 8.82 15.91
N ALA A 137 -2.38 7.97 14.95
CA ALA A 137 -1.74 7.93 13.66
C ALA A 137 -2.14 9.12 12.78
N ARG A 138 -1.16 9.67 12.06
CA ARG A 138 -1.38 10.76 11.12
C ARG A 138 -1.43 10.24 9.70
N MET A 139 -2.43 10.72 8.96
CA MET A 139 -2.54 10.46 7.53
C MET A 139 -1.55 11.34 6.76
N HIS A 140 -0.85 10.73 5.81
CA HIS A 140 0.00 11.40 4.85
C HIS A 140 -0.38 10.92 3.44
N VAL A 141 -0.67 11.86 2.55
CA VAL A 141 -1.11 11.55 1.19
C VAL A 141 -0.12 12.15 0.20
N THR A 142 0.33 11.35 -0.75
CA THR A 142 1.18 11.80 -1.85
C THR A 142 0.63 11.33 -3.19
N ILE A 143 0.92 12.07 -4.26
CA ILE A 143 0.57 11.69 -5.63
C ILE A 143 1.87 11.47 -6.41
N ALA A 144 2.06 10.26 -6.91
CA ALA A 144 3.26 9.89 -7.65
C ALA A 144 3.30 10.58 -9.02
N LEU A 145 4.39 11.30 -9.27
CA LEU A 145 4.65 12.00 -10.54
C LEU A 145 6.08 11.67 -11.01
N PRO A 146 6.40 10.39 -11.30
CA PRO A 146 7.76 9.97 -11.62
C PRO A 146 8.34 10.78 -12.78
N GLY A 147 9.53 11.37 -12.53
CA GLY A 147 10.22 12.24 -13.48
C GLY A 147 9.73 13.69 -13.51
N ALA A 148 8.72 14.07 -12.74
CA ALA A 148 8.24 15.45 -12.67
C ALA A 148 9.33 16.38 -12.12
N THR A 149 9.43 17.56 -12.69
CA THR A 149 10.35 18.65 -12.30
C THR A 149 9.56 19.92 -11.99
N THR A 150 10.23 20.89 -11.38
CA THR A 150 9.66 22.23 -11.19
C THR A 150 9.27 22.86 -12.53
N GLN A 151 10.07 22.65 -13.56
CA GLN A 151 9.79 23.16 -14.91
C GLN A 151 8.56 22.48 -15.54
N SER A 152 8.42 21.15 -15.43
CA SER A 152 7.31 20.43 -16.05
C SER A 152 5.97 20.63 -15.35
N THR A 153 5.98 21.00 -14.07
CA THR A 153 4.78 21.16 -13.24
C THR A 153 4.43 22.61 -12.93
N GLY A 154 5.38 23.53 -13.02
CA GLY A 154 5.21 24.91 -12.55
C GLY A 154 5.19 25.03 -11.01
N LEU A 155 5.40 23.92 -10.28
CA LEU A 155 5.39 23.89 -8.82
C LEU A 155 6.81 24.00 -8.27
N PRO A 156 7.00 24.63 -7.08
CA PRO A 156 8.29 24.68 -6.43
C PRO A 156 8.71 23.29 -5.90
N ASP A 157 9.99 23.11 -5.65
CA ASP A 157 10.54 21.95 -4.93
C ASP A 157 10.83 22.25 -3.45
N ASN A 158 10.39 23.40 -2.97
CA ASN A 158 10.61 23.88 -1.62
C ASN A 158 9.27 24.08 -0.88
N PRO A 159 9.03 23.34 0.23
CA PRO A 159 7.79 23.45 1.01
C PRO A 159 7.57 24.84 1.66
N ARG A 160 8.63 25.65 1.77
CA ARG A 160 8.56 26.98 2.40
C ARG A 160 7.96 28.06 1.50
N GLN A 161 7.69 27.77 0.23
CA GLN A 161 7.06 28.74 -0.68
C GLN A 161 5.53 28.78 -0.56
N GLY A 162 4.95 27.96 0.35
CA GLY A 162 3.50 27.83 0.51
C GLY A 162 2.84 27.03 -0.63
N GLY A 163 1.68 26.46 -0.36
CA GLY A 163 0.97 25.63 -1.33
C GLY A 163 1.61 24.26 -1.57
N ALA A 164 1.28 23.66 -2.70
CA ALA A 164 1.82 22.36 -3.11
C ALA A 164 3.24 22.50 -3.67
N TRP A 165 4.05 21.45 -3.53
CA TRP A 165 5.41 21.38 -4.07
C TRP A 165 5.73 19.98 -4.60
N ILE A 166 6.78 19.86 -5.41
CA ILE A 166 7.29 18.56 -5.89
C ILE A 166 8.46 18.14 -5.01
N MET A 167 8.32 17.03 -4.30
CA MET A 167 9.43 16.40 -3.59
C MET A 167 10.18 15.44 -4.52
N ALA A 168 11.52 15.35 -4.35
CA ALA A 168 12.41 14.51 -5.16
C ALA A 168 12.30 14.77 -6.69
N ALA A 169 12.18 16.03 -7.08
CA ALA A 169 12.04 16.46 -8.47
C ALA A 169 13.09 15.80 -9.40
N GLY A 170 12.65 15.36 -10.58
CA GLY A 170 13.50 14.74 -11.62
C GLY A 170 13.78 13.25 -11.42
N THR A 171 13.41 12.65 -10.28
CA THR A 171 13.63 11.22 -10.00
C THR A 171 12.39 10.38 -10.27
N THR A 172 12.53 9.04 -10.25
CA THR A 172 11.36 8.14 -10.28
C THR A 172 10.51 8.26 -9.02
N THR A 173 11.05 8.84 -7.94
CA THR A 173 10.38 9.06 -6.66
C THR A 173 9.66 10.42 -6.60
N ALA A 174 9.75 11.24 -7.64
CA ALA A 174 9.08 12.54 -7.68
C ALA A 174 7.58 12.40 -7.37
N HIS A 175 7.10 13.24 -6.47
CA HIS A 175 5.70 13.22 -6.06
C HIS A 175 5.21 14.59 -5.59
N LEU A 176 3.91 14.81 -5.76
CA LEU A 176 3.25 16.01 -5.27
C LEU A 176 3.04 15.91 -3.76
N MET A 177 3.42 16.95 -3.09
CA MET A 177 3.20 17.19 -1.67
C MET A 177 2.24 18.35 -1.47
N THR A 178 1.43 18.27 -0.44
CA THR A 178 0.59 19.37 0.05
C THR A 178 1.00 19.74 1.47
N PRO A 179 0.80 21.00 1.92
CA PRO A 179 1.03 21.36 3.32
C PRO A 179 0.28 20.39 4.23
N GLY A 180 1.00 19.82 5.20
CA GLY A 180 0.39 18.94 6.22
C GLY A 180 -0.48 19.72 7.18
N HIS A 181 -1.53 19.07 7.67
CA HIS A 181 -2.34 19.54 8.80
C HIS A 181 -1.82 18.95 10.10
#